data_462129c5752d1c4ca4a1c2b6cbacc847
#
_entry.id   462129c5752d1c4ca4a1c2b6cbacc847
#
_cell.length_a   1.000
_cell.length_b   1.000
_cell.length_c   1.000
_cell.angle_alpha   90.00
_cell.angle_beta   90.00
_cell.angle_gamma   90.00
#
_symmetry.space_group_name_H-M   'P 1'
#
loop_
_entity.id
_entity.type
_entity.pdbx_description
1 polymer ?
#
loop_
_entity_poly.entity_id
_entity_poly.type
_entity_poly.pdbx_seq_one_letter_code
_entity_poly.pdbx_strand_id
1 'polypeptide(L)'
;MNDNGFPQGAVLVFGGSGGIGQGVALEFARAGVPVALGYRSKAEVVERVARDLREAGVAATTHCADVTDPAQVAAALAAAIEAHGRVHTIVWAAGPFVNQRHIGDMTHDDWRRAIEVETVGFFNAAKAALPHFRAAGGGSFVTLGSAGHLRWPDRDGLSVAPKAANEALVKGLAREEGRHEIRANSILVGVIEAGMFPVLLEQGQFDRAWIDETQKMLALKRWGKAHDIGRAAVFLASDRANYITGQQLNVSGGYGL
;
A
#
# COMPACT_ATOMS: atom_id res chain seq x y z
N MET A 1 23.63 5.54 5.19
CA MET A 1 22.60 5.65 4.14
C MET A 1 23.26 5.57 2.79
N ASN A 2 22.60 5.00 1.81
CA ASN A 2 23.10 5.04 0.43
C ASN A 2 22.84 6.44 -0.17
N ASP A 3 23.49 6.76 -1.30
CA ASP A 3 23.31 8.06 -1.99
C ASP A 3 21.86 8.33 -2.43
N ASN A 4 21.01 7.31 -2.44
CA ASN A 4 19.59 7.41 -2.80
C ASN A 4 18.64 7.81 -1.64
N GLY A 5 19.18 8.05 -0.44
CA GLY A 5 18.39 8.44 0.74
C GLY A 5 17.65 7.29 1.45
N PHE A 6 18.11 6.05 1.23
CA PHE A 6 17.58 4.87 1.92
C PHE A 6 18.68 4.12 2.67
N PRO A 7 18.33 3.41 3.76
CA PRO A 7 19.24 2.42 4.33
C PRO A 7 19.53 1.30 3.33
N GLN A 8 20.63 0.58 3.53
CA GLN A 8 20.87 -0.65 2.77
C GLN A 8 19.76 -1.68 3.02
N GLY A 9 19.35 -2.43 1.98
CA GLY A 9 18.27 -3.40 2.06
C GLY A 9 17.15 -3.13 1.06
N ALA A 10 15.98 -3.71 1.28
CA ALA A 10 14.84 -3.67 0.37
C ALA A 10 13.59 -3.03 0.97
N VAL A 11 12.68 -2.61 0.10
CA VAL A 11 11.27 -2.41 0.41
C VAL A 11 10.52 -3.73 0.20
N LEU A 12 9.64 -4.11 1.14
CA LEU A 12 8.67 -5.18 0.93
C LEU A 12 7.29 -4.58 0.65
N VAL A 13 6.75 -4.84 -0.54
CA VAL A 13 5.45 -4.35 -0.99
C VAL A 13 4.44 -5.49 -0.91
N PHE A 14 3.60 -5.54 0.12
CA PHE A 14 2.45 -6.43 0.15
C PHE A 14 1.39 -5.95 -0.84
N GLY A 15 0.89 -6.86 -1.68
CA GLY A 15 0.01 -6.50 -2.79
C GLY A 15 0.76 -6.13 -4.08
N GLY A 16 2.02 -6.56 -4.22
CA GLY A 16 2.88 -6.29 -5.37
C GLY A 16 2.35 -6.79 -6.72
N SER A 17 1.37 -7.69 -6.74
CA SER A 17 0.67 -8.12 -7.97
C SER A 17 -0.50 -7.20 -8.36
N GLY A 18 -0.95 -6.30 -7.48
CA GLY A 18 -2.00 -5.32 -7.75
C GLY A 18 -1.49 -4.13 -8.57
N GLY A 19 -2.37 -3.48 -9.35
CA GLY A 19 -1.94 -2.41 -10.26
C GLY A 19 -1.25 -1.23 -9.56
N ILE A 20 -1.70 -0.83 -8.36
CA ILE A 20 -1.05 0.22 -7.58
C ILE A 20 0.26 -0.29 -6.98
N GLY A 21 0.27 -1.52 -6.42
CA GLY A 21 1.48 -2.13 -5.86
C GLY A 21 2.61 -2.29 -6.89
N GLN A 22 2.29 -2.62 -8.14
CA GLN A 22 3.26 -2.63 -9.24
C GLN A 22 3.86 -1.24 -9.48
N GLY A 23 3.01 -0.19 -9.51
CA GLY A 23 3.49 1.19 -9.67
C GLY A 23 4.38 1.65 -8.51
N VAL A 24 4.05 1.25 -7.28
CA VAL A 24 4.90 1.48 -6.09
C VAL A 24 6.25 0.79 -6.26
N ALA A 25 6.26 -0.49 -6.63
CA ALA A 25 7.50 -1.26 -6.85
C ALA A 25 8.41 -0.62 -7.90
N LEU A 26 7.83 -0.17 -9.03
CA LEU A 26 8.55 0.52 -10.09
C LEU A 26 9.18 1.85 -9.62
N GLU A 27 8.49 2.63 -8.80
CA GLU A 27 9.04 3.90 -8.29
C GLU A 27 10.16 3.67 -7.27
N PHE A 28 10.08 2.64 -6.41
CA PHE A 28 11.21 2.26 -5.55
C PHE A 28 12.40 1.78 -6.38
N ALA A 29 12.18 0.99 -7.41
CA ALA A 29 13.24 0.55 -8.32
C ALA A 29 13.91 1.75 -9.03
N ARG A 30 13.14 2.74 -9.49
CA ARG A 30 13.68 3.99 -10.06
C ARG A 30 14.52 4.79 -9.06
N ALA A 31 14.20 4.66 -7.78
CA ALA A 31 15.01 5.23 -6.71
C ALA A 31 16.24 4.37 -6.35
N GLY A 32 16.52 3.29 -7.09
CA GLY A 32 17.65 2.38 -6.84
C GLY A 32 17.48 1.51 -5.60
N VAL A 33 16.24 1.28 -5.15
CA VAL A 33 15.94 0.47 -3.96
C VAL A 33 15.58 -0.95 -4.38
N PRO A 34 16.23 -2.00 -3.84
CA PRO A 34 15.82 -3.39 -4.02
C PRO A 34 14.36 -3.61 -3.58
N VAL A 35 13.64 -4.48 -4.28
CA VAL A 35 12.19 -4.67 -4.07
C VAL A 35 11.87 -6.14 -3.79
N ALA A 36 11.19 -6.40 -2.69
CA ALA A 36 10.53 -7.65 -2.40
C ALA A 36 9.01 -7.50 -2.65
N LEU A 37 8.42 -8.38 -3.45
CA LEU A 37 7.03 -8.31 -3.89
C LEU A 37 6.20 -9.40 -3.20
N GLY A 38 5.36 -9.01 -2.24
CA GLY A 38 4.39 -9.89 -1.60
C GLY A 38 3.15 -10.08 -2.47
N TYR A 39 2.70 -11.31 -2.66
CA TYR A 39 1.49 -11.64 -3.43
C TYR A 39 0.79 -12.87 -2.85
N ARG A 40 -0.50 -13.08 -3.21
CA ARG A 40 -1.26 -14.26 -2.78
C ARG A 40 -1.48 -15.27 -3.91
N SER A 41 -1.99 -14.85 -5.05
CA SER A 41 -2.46 -15.77 -6.09
C SER A 41 -2.01 -15.47 -7.52
N LYS A 42 -1.51 -14.27 -7.81
CA LYS A 42 -1.14 -13.85 -9.17
C LYS A 42 0.38 -13.98 -9.39
N ALA A 43 0.90 -15.21 -9.28
CA ALA A 43 2.33 -15.50 -9.39
C ALA A 43 2.94 -15.03 -10.73
N GLU A 44 2.30 -15.32 -11.86
CA GLU A 44 2.80 -14.92 -13.19
C GLU A 44 2.92 -13.40 -13.35
N VAL A 45 1.96 -12.64 -12.76
CA VAL A 45 1.99 -11.18 -12.81
C VAL A 45 3.17 -10.64 -12.02
N VAL A 46 3.34 -11.12 -10.78
CA VAL A 46 4.41 -10.60 -9.90
C VAL A 46 5.78 -11.02 -10.37
N GLU A 47 5.94 -12.23 -10.93
CA GLU A 47 7.21 -12.69 -11.51
C GLU A 47 7.61 -11.90 -12.76
N ARG A 48 6.63 -11.51 -13.60
CA ARG A 48 6.90 -10.59 -14.70
C ARG A 48 7.43 -9.27 -14.18
N VAL A 49 6.76 -8.66 -13.19
CA VAL A 49 7.22 -7.40 -12.58
C VAL A 49 8.63 -7.55 -12.01
N ALA A 50 8.89 -8.61 -11.24
CA ALA A 50 10.22 -8.84 -10.66
C ALA A 50 11.30 -9.02 -11.75
N ARG A 51 10.99 -9.70 -12.85
CA ARG A 51 11.90 -9.85 -13.99
C ARG A 51 12.20 -8.50 -14.63
N ASP A 52 11.16 -7.69 -14.92
CA ASP A 52 11.34 -6.37 -15.52
C ASP A 52 12.22 -5.47 -14.63
N LEU A 53 12.07 -5.56 -13.30
CA LEU A 53 12.92 -4.83 -12.36
C LEU A 53 14.37 -5.33 -12.39
N ARG A 54 14.60 -6.64 -12.45
CA ARG A 54 15.94 -7.22 -12.56
C ARG A 54 16.62 -6.87 -13.88
N GLU A 55 15.88 -6.85 -14.98
CA GLU A 55 16.37 -6.40 -16.29
C GLU A 55 16.75 -4.91 -16.28
N ALA A 56 16.07 -4.11 -15.47
CA ALA A 56 16.43 -2.71 -15.21
C ALA A 56 17.59 -2.53 -14.21
N GLY A 57 18.24 -3.63 -13.77
CA GLY A 57 19.39 -3.58 -12.88
C GLY A 57 19.06 -3.48 -11.39
N VAL A 58 17.81 -3.68 -10.98
CA VAL A 58 17.39 -3.62 -9.58
C VAL A 58 17.11 -5.02 -9.04
N ALA A 59 17.68 -5.36 -7.89
CA ALA A 59 17.40 -6.64 -7.25
C ALA A 59 15.91 -6.73 -6.86
N ALA A 60 15.25 -7.81 -7.29
CA ALA A 60 13.83 -8.02 -7.03
C ALA A 60 13.54 -9.50 -6.74
N THR A 61 12.72 -9.73 -5.72
CA THR A 61 12.25 -11.06 -5.29
C THR A 61 10.75 -11.10 -5.14
N THR A 62 10.16 -12.28 -5.15
CA THR A 62 8.72 -12.50 -4.98
C THR A 62 8.45 -13.44 -3.82
N HIS A 63 7.41 -13.15 -3.04
CA HIS A 63 7.07 -13.90 -1.83
C HIS A 63 5.57 -14.15 -1.77
N CYS A 64 5.17 -15.42 -1.83
CA CYS A 64 3.76 -15.83 -1.71
C CYS A 64 3.34 -15.81 -0.25
N ALA A 65 2.26 -15.10 0.08
CA ALA A 65 1.66 -15.11 1.40
C ALA A 65 0.19 -14.71 1.34
N ASP A 66 -0.67 -15.42 2.05
CA ASP A 66 -1.97 -14.92 2.44
C ASP A 66 -1.79 -14.02 3.66
N VAL A 67 -2.13 -12.75 3.50
CA VAL A 67 -1.92 -11.73 4.55
C VAL A 67 -2.80 -11.94 5.78
N THR A 68 -3.84 -12.76 5.67
CA THR A 68 -4.70 -13.15 6.81
C THR A 68 -4.06 -14.22 7.70
N ASP A 69 -3.01 -14.88 7.21
CA ASP A 69 -2.23 -15.88 7.95
C ASP A 69 -0.93 -15.24 8.49
N PRO A 70 -0.81 -15.00 9.81
CA PRO A 70 0.38 -14.37 10.39
C PRO A 70 1.67 -15.18 10.19
N ALA A 71 1.59 -16.51 10.06
CA ALA A 71 2.76 -17.35 9.82
C ALA A 71 3.31 -17.17 8.40
N GLN A 72 2.42 -17.10 7.41
CA GLN A 72 2.83 -16.85 6.02
C GLN A 72 3.40 -15.43 5.86
N VAL A 73 2.82 -14.44 6.53
CA VAL A 73 3.35 -13.05 6.53
C VAL A 73 4.76 -13.01 7.13
N ALA A 74 4.96 -13.67 8.27
CA ALA A 74 6.28 -13.76 8.91
C ALA A 74 7.30 -14.49 8.03
N ALA A 75 6.92 -15.58 7.37
CA ALA A 75 7.77 -16.32 6.46
C ALA A 75 8.16 -15.50 5.22
N ALA A 76 7.22 -14.76 4.63
CA ALA A 76 7.48 -13.87 3.50
C ALA A 76 8.46 -12.75 3.87
N LEU A 77 8.32 -12.15 5.05
CA LEU A 77 9.24 -11.15 5.56
C LEU A 77 10.63 -11.75 5.81
N ALA A 78 10.72 -12.93 6.44
CA ALA A 78 11.99 -13.60 6.71
C ALA A 78 12.74 -13.92 5.41
N ALA A 79 12.04 -14.45 4.39
CA ALA A 79 12.62 -14.73 3.08
C ALA A 79 13.09 -13.45 2.36
N ALA A 80 12.35 -12.34 2.50
CA ALA A 80 12.77 -11.06 1.95
C ALA A 80 14.02 -10.51 2.66
N ILE A 81 14.13 -10.67 3.99
CA ILE A 81 15.31 -10.30 4.77
C ILE A 81 16.51 -11.17 4.36
N GLU A 82 16.33 -12.47 4.21
CA GLU A 82 17.38 -13.39 3.74
C GLU A 82 17.93 -13.00 2.37
N ALA A 83 17.04 -12.69 1.43
CA ALA A 83 17.40 -12.33 0.06
C ALA A 83 18.12 -10.97 -0.06
N HIS A 84 17.76 -10.00 0.77
CA HIS A 84 18.24 -8.61 0.64
C HIS A 84 19.06 -8.11 1.83
N GLY A 85 19.34 -8.97 2.83
CA GLY A 85 20.06 -8.65 4.06
C GLY A 85 19.22 -7.85 5.06
N ARG A 86 18.32 -7.00 4.60
CA ARG A 86 17.42 -6.17 5.41
C ARG A 86 16.18 -5.80 4.63
N VAL A 87 15.05 -5.73 5.31
CA VAL A 87 13.86 -4.98 4.86
C VAL A 87 13.77 -3.72 5.71
N HIS A 88 13.88 -2.54 5.10
CA HIS A 88 13.81 -1.25 5.80
C HIS A 88 12.44 -0.57 5.69
N THR A 89 11.61 -1.00 4.76
CA THR A 89 10.28 -0.41 4.52
C THR A 89 9.26 -1.50 4.23
N ILE A 90 8.09 -1.41 4.86
CA ILE A 90 6.88 -2.14 4.47
C ILE A 90 5.94 -1.16 3.78
N VAL A 91 5.54 -1.46 2.53
CA VAL A 91 4.43 -0.77 1.87
C VAL A 91 3.22 -1.70 1.89
N TRP A 92 2.13 -1.24 2.50
CA TRP A 92 0.86 -1.95 2.54
C TRP A 92 -0.03 -1.51 1.39
N ALA A 93 0.00 -2.27 0.29
CA ALA A 93 -0.84 -2.11 -0.90
C ALA A 93 -1.77 -3.32 -1.13
N ALA A 94 -1.81 -4.26 -0.16
CA ALA A 94 -2.71 -5.39 -0.19
C ALA A 94 -4.12 -4.95 0.24
N GLY A 95 -5.12 -5.51 -0.42
CA GLY A 95 -6.53 -5.32 -0.11
C GLY A 95 -7.37 -6.29 -0.93
N PRO A 96 -8.59 -6.62 -0.49
CA PRO A 96 -9.48 -7.46 -1.27
C PRO A 96 -10.05 -6.68 -2.46
N PHE A 97 -10.45 -7.41 -3.50
CA PHE A 97 -11.37 -6.85 -4.48
C PHE A 97 -12.75 -6.71 -3.81
N VAL A 98 -13.31 -5.51 -3.85
CA VAL A 98 -14.63 -5.20 -3.26
C VAL A 98 -15.56 -4.61 -4.30
N ASN A 99 -16.81 -5.05 -4.30
CA ASN A 99 -17.87 -4.47 -5.11
C ASN A 99 -18.42 -3.21 -4.46
N GLN A 100 -18.89 -2.28 -5.28
CA GLN A 100 -19.52 -1.04 -4.83
C GLN A 100 -20.96 -1.33 -4.34
N ARG A 101 -21.21 -1.19 -3.02
CA ARG A 101 -22.51 -1.45 -2.40
C ARG A 101 -22.84 -0.43 -1.32
N HIS A 102 -24.12 -0.06 -1.20
CA HIS A 102 -24.58 0.69 -0.04
C HIS A 102 -24.41 -0.16 1.24
N ILE A 103 -24.20 0.50 2.37
CA ILE A 103 -23.96 -0.19 3.66
C ILE A 103 -25.08 -1.18 3.97
N GLY A 104 -26.35 -0.83 3.71
CA GLY A 104 -27.48 -1.71 3.93
C GLY A 104 -27.53 -2.98 3.07
N ASP A 105 -26.79 -2.99 1.95
CA ASP A 105 -26.75 -4.09 0.98
C ASP A 105 -25.47 -4.95 1.11
N MET A 106 -24.57 -4.61 2.04
CA MET A 106 -23.38 -5.37 2.32
C MET A 106 -23.71 -6.67 3.06
N THR A 107 -23.12 -7.78 2.63
CA THR A 107 -23.20 -9.01 3.42
C THR A 107 -22.22 -9.00 4.58
N HIS A 108 -22.51 -9.75 5.64
CA HIS A 108 -21.58 -9.93 6.74
C HIS A 108 -20.24 -10.55 6.28
N ASP A 109 -20.26 -11.40 5.25
CA ASP A 109 -19.06 -12.05 4.74
C ASP A 109 -18.21 -11.08 3.92
N ASP A 110 -18.83 -10.21 3.09
CA ASP A 110 -18.09 -9.12 2.41
C ASP A 110 -17.39 -8.23 3.43
N TRP A 111 -18.10 -7.84 4.50
CA TRP A 111 -17.54 -7.03 5.58
C TRP A 111 -16.39 -7.70 6.30
N ARG A 112 -16.58 -8.97 6.77
CA ARG A 112 -15.53 -9.72 7.43
C ARG A 112 -14.29 -9.84 6.55
N ARG A 113 -14.47 -10.22 5.29
CA ARG A 113 -13.37 -10.34 4.35
C ARG A 113 -12.62 -9.04 4.14
N ALA A 114 -13.32 -7.92 4.05
CA ALA A 114 -12.71 -6.61 3.90
C ALA A 114 -11.82 -6.27 5.13
N ILE A 115 -12.33 -6.47 6.34
CA ILE A 115 -11.57 -6.27 7.59
C ILE A 115 -10.39 -7.25 7.69
N GLU A 116 -10.61 -8.53 7.43
CA GLU A 116 -9.56 -9.57 7.54
C GLU A 116 -8.38 -9.27 6.62
N VAL A 117 -8.63 -9.00 5.36
CA VAL A 117 -7.54 -8.78 4.41
C VAL A 117 -6.88 -7.42 4.61
N GLU A 118 -7.67 -6.35 4.78
CA GLU A 118 -7.13 -4.99 4.84
C GLU A 118 -6.53 -4.67 6.21
N THR A 119 -7.30 -4.93 7.29
CA THR A 119 -6.95 -4.46 8.63
C THR A 119 -6.15 -5.49 9.41
N VAL A 120 -6.65 -6.73 9.50
CA VAL A 120 -5.93 -7.81 10.21
C VAL A 120 -4.63 -8.12 9.46
N GLY A 121 -4.66 -8.14 8.13
CA GLY A 121 -3.46 -8.33 7.31
C GLY A 121 -2.39 -7.28 7.55
N PHE A 122 -2.75 -6.00 7.63
CA PHE A 122 -1.78 -4.94 7.95
C PHE A 122 -1.22 -5.09 9.38
N PHE A 123 -2.07 -5.43 10.34
CA PHE A 123 -1.62 -5.72 11.70
C PHE A 123 -0.61 -6.88 11.74
N ASN A 124 -0.87 -7.96 10.99
CA ASN A 124 0.05 -9.10 10.87
C ASN A 124 1.40 -8.67 10.31
N ALA A 125 1.41 -7.85 9.25
CA ALA A 125 2.64 -7.33 8.64
C ALA A 125 3.40 -6.42 9.62
N ALA A 126 2.70 -5.52 10.30
CA ALA A 126 3.31 -4.64 11.29
C ALA A 126 3.93 -5.43 12.45
N LYS A 127 3.16 -6.36 13.03
CA LYS A 127 3.61 -7.20 14.15
C LYS A 127 4.83 -8.05 13.78
N ALA A 128 4.87 -8.59 12.56
CA ALA A 128 6.01 -9.38 12.09
C ALA A 128 7.26 -8.51 11.88
N ALA A 129 7.11 -7.27 11.37
CA ALA A 129 8.23 -6.40 11.03
C ALA A 129 8.85 -5.68 12.22
N LEU A 130 8.09 -5.39 13.28
CA LEU A 130 8.56 -4.60 14.43
C LEU A 130 9.83 -5.13 15.09
N PRO A 131 9.97 -6.44 15.39
CA PRO A 131 11.23 -6.97 15.98
C PRO A 131 12.44 -6.71 15.08
N HIS A 132 12.28 -6.92 13.77
CA HIS A 132 13.34 -6.67 12.79
C HIS A 132 13.69 -5.18 12.70
N PHE A 133 12.71 -4.30 12.62
CA PHE A 133 12.93 -2.86 12.54
C PHE A 133 13.61 -2.32 13.80
N ARG A 134 13.20 -2.78 14.99
CA ARG A 134 13.86 -2.40 16.26
C ARG A 134 15.31 -2.86 16.30
N ALA A 135 15.60 -4.11 15.92
CA ALA A 135 16.95 -4.65 15.88
C ALA A 135 17.83 -3.96 14.81
N ALA A 136 17.25 -3.52 13.71
CA ALA A 136 17.93 -2.83 12.63
C ALA A 136 18.11 -1.31 12.86
N GLY A 137 17.64 -0.78 14.00
CA GLY A 137 17.76 0.65 14.35
C GLY A 137 16.81 1.56 13.57
N GLY A 138 15.65 1.04 13.17
CA GLY A 138 14.60 1.83 12.53
C GLY A 138 14.00 1.17 11.29
N GLY A 139 12.90 1.77 10.81
CA GLY A 139 12.17 1.31 9.63
C GLY A 139 11.01 2.23 9.28
N SER A 140 10.33 1.93 8.19
CA SER A 140 9.20 2.73 7.73
C SER A 140 8.00 1.85 7.34
N PHE A 141 6.82 2.21 7.81
CA PHE A 141 5.55 1.72 7.31
C PHE A 141 4.89 2.79 6.44
N VAL A 142 4.46 2.42 5.25
CA VAL A 142 3.66 3.26 4.36
C VAL A 142 2.40 2.49 3.97
N THR A 143 1.22 2.94 4.41
CA THR A 143 -0.05 2.30 4.05
C THR A 143 -0.75 3.06 2.92
N LEU A 144 -1.53 2.34 2.12
CA LEU A 144 -2.43 2.93 1.14
C LEU A 144 -3.84 3.02 1.74
N GLY A 145 -4.16 4.20 2.25
CA GLY A 145 -5.48 4.55 2.76
C GLY A 145 -6.44 4.97 1.65
N SER A 146 -7.46 5.75 1.99
CA SER A 146 -8.46 6.25 1.05
C SER A 146 -8.75 7.74 1.25
N ALA A 147 -8.80 8.51 0.17
CA ALA A 147 -9.31 9.88 0.19
C ALA A 147 -10.80 9.94 0.57
N GLY A 148 -11.50 8.80 0.55
CA GLY A 148 -12.85 8.65 1.08
C GLY A 148 -13.00 9.01 2.56
N HIS A 149 -11.89 9.09 3.33
CA HIS A 149 -11.90 9.62 4.69
C HIS A 149 -12.20 11.11 4.75
N LEU A 150 -11.84 11.87 3.72
CA LEU A 150 -12.08 13.31 3.65
C LEU A 150 -13.49 13.63 3.18
N ARG A 151 -13.98 12.85 2.24
CA ARG A 151 -15.32 12.94 1.69
C ARG A 151 -15.79 11.54 1.35
N TRP A 152 -16.79 11.05 2.10
CA TRP A 152 -17.31 9.69 1.93
C TRP A 152 -17.92 9.49 0.54
N PRO A 153 -17.40 8.55 -0.28
CA PRO A 153 -18.01 8.20 -1.56
C PRO A 153 -19.13 7.19 -1.32
N ASP A 154 -20.24 7.37 -2.02
CA ASP A 154 -21.33 6.40 -1.95
C ASP A 154 -20.87 5.01 -2.38
N ARG A 155 -21.37 3.98 -1.71
CA ARG A 155 -21.14 2.56 -1.97
C ARG A 155 -19.72 2.04 -1.78
N ASP A 156 -18.77 2.83 -1.26
CA ASP A 156 -17.36 2.43 -1.08
C ASP A 156 -17.02 2.04 0.37
N GLY A 157 -18.00 1.70 1.18
CA GLY A 157 -17.79 1.39 2.60
C GLY A 157 -16.87 0.20 2.87
N LEU A 158 -16.86 -0.81 1.99
CA LEU A 158 -15.97 -1.98 2.09
C LEU A 158 -14.48 -1.62 1.84
N SER A 159 -14.22 -0.48 1.18
CA SER A 159 -12.86 0.02 0.98
C SER A 159 -12.49 1.03 2.08
N VAL A 160 -13.33 2.04 2.30
CA VAL A 160 -12.99 3.18 3.18
C VAL A 160 -12.91 2.78 4.65
N ALA A 161 -13.88 2.01 5.17
CA ALA A 161 -13.95 1.73 6.59
C ALA A 161 -12.79 0.86 7.12
N PRO A 162 -12.37 -0.24 6.44
CA PRO A 162 -11.18 -0.99 6.86
C PRO A 162 -9.90 -0.16 6.82
N LYS A 163 -9.75 0.72 5.83
CA LYS A 163 -8.61 1.63 5.72
C LYS A 163 -8.59 2.68 6.83
N ALA A 164 -9.76 3.14 7.30
CA ALA A 164 -9.84 4.02 8.47
C ALA A 164 -9.29 3.38 9.75
N ALA A 165 -9.49 2.07 9.92
CA ALA A 165 -8.87 1.33 11.02
C ALA A 165 -7.34 1.30 10.90
N ASN A 166 -6.81 1.11 9.68
CA ASN A 166 -5.37 1.18 9.43
C ASN A 166 -4.79 2.56 9.73
N GLU A 167 -5.54 3.65 9.43
CA GLU A 167 -5.11 5.02 9.76
C GLU A 167 -4.94 5.22 11.28
N ALA A 168 -5.82 4.62 12.09
CA ALA A 168 -5.67 4.64 13.54
C ALA A 168 -4.44 3.83 13.98
N LEU A 169 -4.20 2.65 13.40
CA LEU A 169 -3.03 1.82 13.68
C LEU A 169 -1.72 2.51 13.27
N VAL A 170 -1.69 3.21 12.14
CA VAL A 170 -0.54 4.03 11.70
C VAL A 170 -0.17 5.08 12.76
N LYS A 171 -1.15 5.77 13.33
CA LYS A 171 -0.91 6.73 14.42
C LYS A 171 -0.39 6.06 15.69
N GLY A 172 -0.93 4.88 16.03
CA GLY A 172 -0.44 4.04 17.14
C GLY A 172 1.03 3.64 16.93
N LEU A 173 1.36 3.06 15.77
CA LEU A 173 2.73 2.69 15.41
C LEU A 173 3.70 3.87 15.47
N ALA A 174 3.30 5.02 14.89
CA ALA A 174 4.11 6.24 14.92
C ALA A 174 4.40 6.70 16.36
N ARG A 175 3.40 6.64 17.24
CA ARG A 175 3.52 7.09 18.63
C ARG A 175 4.33 6.14 19.50
N GLU A 176 4.09 4.84 19.37
CA GLU A 176 4.67 3.83 20.26
C GLU A 176 6.08 3.42 19.83
N GLU A 177 6.34 3.38 18.51
CA GLU A 177 7.57 2.87 17.93
C GLU A 177 8.56 3.96 17.50
N GLY A 178 8.16 5.23 17.55
CA GLY A 178 9.04 6.36 17.21
C GLY A 178 10.34 6.40 18.02
N ARG A 179 10.33 5.92 19.27
CA ARG A 179 11.52 5.77 20.11
C ARG A 179 12.57 4.79 19.54
N HIS A 180 12.18 3.98 18.57
CA HIS A 180 13.05 3.03 17.86
C HIS A 180 13.37 3.50 16.44
N GLU A 181 13.16 4.79 16.12
CA GLU A 181 13.34 5.34 14.77
C GLU A 181 12.44 4.65 13.71
N ILE A 182 11.28 4.14 14.14
CA ILE A 182 10.29 3.53 13.26
C ILE A 182 9.22 4.58 12.96
N ARG A 183 9.06 4.88 11.67
CA ARG A 183 8.04 5.80 11.18
C ARG A 183 6.87 5.04 10.57
N ALA A 184 5.68 5.59 10.69
CA ALA A 184 4.49 5.05 10.06
C ALA A 184 3.64 6.20 9.49
N ASN A 185 3.36 6.14 8.20
CA ASN A 185 2.57 7.15 7.50
C ASN A 185 1.61 6.48 6.52
N SER A 186 0.62 7.21 6.09
CA SER A 186 -0.38 6.75 5.13
C SER A 186 -0.48 7.68 3.92
N ILE A 187 -0.87 7.12 2.79
CA ILE A 187 -1.25 7.84 1.58
C ILE A 187 -2.75 7.70 1.39
N LEU A 188 -3.49 8.80 1.47
CA LEU A 188 -4.91 8.81 1.13
C LEU A 188 -5.05 8.80 -0.39
N VAL A 189 -5.37 7.63 -0.93
CA VAL A 189 -5.43 7.36 -2.37
C VAL A 189 -6.79 7.83 -2.91
N GLY A 190 -6.77 8.62 -3.98
CA GLY A 190 -7.96 8.97 -4.76
C GLY A 190 -8.32 7.91 -5.81
N VAL A 191 -9.02 8.33 -6.86
CA VAL A 191 -9.33 7.45 -8.00
C VAL A 191 -8.09 7.31 -8.89
N ILE A 192 -7.60 6.08 -9.04
CA ILE A 192 -6.38 5.75 -9.77
C ILE A 192 -6.69 4.85 -10.97
N GLU A 193 -6.14 5.17 -12.14
CA GLU A 193 -6.24 4.36 -13.37
C GLU A 193 -5.46 3.03 -13.24
N ALA A 194 -5.62 2.34 -12.12
CA ALA A 194 -4.99 1.07 -11.80
C ALA A 194 -5.77 0.33 -10.70
N GLY A 195 -5.41 -0.93 -10.47
CA GLY A 195 -6.01 -1.72 -9.39
C GLY A 195 -7.46 -2.07 -9.65
N MET A 196 -8.36 -1.73 -8.73
CA MET A 196 -9.79 -2.10 -8.81
C MET A 196 -10.57 -1.23 -9.79
N PHE A 197 -10.24 0.06 -9.92
CA PHE A 197 -11.06 1.02 -10.67
C PHE A 197 -11.31 0.61 -12.14
N PRO A 198 -10.31 0.22 -12.95
CA PRO A 198 -10.57 -0.24 -14.30
C PRO A 198 -11.48 -1.47 -14.37
N VAL A 199 -11.33 -2.41 -13.45
CA VAL A 199 -12.15 -3.63 -13.40
C VAL A 199 -13.61 -3.30 -13.03
N LEU A 200 -13.82 -2.44 -12.05
CA LEU A 200 -15.15 -1.98 -11.63
C LEU A 200 -15.84 -1.17 -12.76
N LEU A 201 -15.07 -0.41 -13.51
CA LEU A 201 -15.55 0.32 -14.69
C LEU A 201 -16.01 -0.64 -15.79
N GLU A 202 -15.19 -1.65 -16.13
CA GLU A 202 -15.55 -2.69 -17.10
C GLU A 202 -16.80 -3.48 -16.68
N GLN A 203 -16.99 -3.69 -15.38
CA GLN A 203 -18.17 -4.34 -14.82
C GLN A 203 -19.41 -3.45 -14.76
N GLY A 204 -19.31 -2.17 -15.21
CA GLY A 204 -20.43 -1.23 -15.20
C GLY A 204 -20.85 -0.75 -13.80
N GLN A 205 -19.97 -0.90 -12.78
CA GLN A 205 -20.27 -0.43 -11.43
C GLN A 205 -20.14 1.10 -11.29
N PHE A 206 -19.47 1.75 -12.24
CA PHE A 206 -19.41 3.20 -12.41
C PHE A 206 -19.99 3.59 -13.75
N ASP A 207 -21.09 4.34 -13.73
CA ASP A 207 -21.72 4.88 -14.93
C ASP A 207 -21.09 6.22 -15.37
N ARG A 208 -21.54 6.72 -16.52
CA ARG A 208 -21.05 7.98 -17.05
C ARG A 208 -21.31 9.16 -16.12
N ALA A 209 -22.48 9.17 -15.46
CA ALA A 209 -22.84 10.25 -14.53
C ALA A 209 -21.88 10.26 -13.32
N TRP A 210 -21.56 9.09 -12.76
CA TRP A 210 -20.57 8.97 -11.68
C TRP A 210 -19.20 9.48 -12.11
N ILE A 211 -18.73 9.11 -13.31
CA ILE A 211 -17.45 9.56 -13.85
C ILE A 211 -17.42 11.09 -13.95
N ASP A 212 -18.43 11.68 -14.57
CA ASP A 212 -18.51 13.12 -14.82
C ASP A 212 -18.57 13.91 -13.49
N GLU A 213 -19.40 13.45 -12.52
CA GLU A 213 -19.49 14.08 -11.20
C GLU A 213 -18.20 13.93 -10.39
N THR A 214 -17.58 12.76 -10.41
CA THR A 214 -16.31 12.56 -9.68
C THR A 214 -15.20 13.41 -10.28
N GLN A 215 -15.09 13.52 -11.61
CA GLN A 215 -14.11 14.38 -12.25
C GLN A 215 -14.31 15.87 -11.95
N LYS A 216 -15.56 16.32 -11.80
CA LYS A 216 -15.85 17.72 -11.37
C LYS A 216 -15.29 18.01 -9.98
N MET A 217 -15.29 17.02 -9.09
CA MET A 217 -14.77 17.16 -7.73
C MET A 217 -13.24 17.18 -7.66
N LEU A 218 -12.54 16.75 -8.71
CA LEU A 218 -11.07 16.78 -8.75
C LEU A 218 -10.56 18.16 -9.15
N ALA A 219 -9.68 18.74 -8.36
CA ALA A 219 -9.02 19.99 -8.71
C ALA A 219 -8.12 19.84 -9.95
N LEU A 220 -7.37 18.72 -10.03
CA LEU A 220 -6.45 18.46 -11.14
C LEU A 220 -7.12 17.90 -12.41
N LYS A 221 -8.45 17.69 -12.41
CA LYS A 221 -9.26 17.27 -13.59
C LYS A 221 -8.71 16.04 -14.34
N ARG A 222 -8.00 15.17 -13.66
CA ARG A 222 -7.52 13.89 -14.19
C ARG A 222 -7.58 12.81 -13.13
N TRP A 223 -7.69 11.57 -13.53
CA TRP A 223 -7.45 10.45 -12.64
C TRP A 223 -5.97 10.37 -12.25
N GLY A 224 -5.69 9.85 -11.07
CA GLY A 224 -4.34 9.54 -10.65
C GLY A 224 -3.81 8.30 -11.37
N LYS A 225 -2.50 8.15 -11.38
CA LYS A 225 -1.81 6.97 -11.91
C LYS A 225 -1.06 6.25 -10.80
N ALA A 226 -0.75 4.97 -11.00
CA ALA A 226 -0.05 4.18 -9.98
C ALA A 226 1.29 4.80 -9.57
N HIS A 227 2.00 5.47 -10.49
CA HIS A 227 3.24 6.16 -10.18
C HIS A 227 3.05 7.43 -9.31
N ASP A 228 1.88 8.09 -9.33
CA ASP A 228 1.61 9.22 -8.43
C ASP A 228 1.64 8.72 -6.96
N ILE A 229 1.08 7.52 -6.72
CA ILE A 229 1.11 6.87 -5.40
C ILE A 229 2.51 6.35 -5.07
N GLY A 230 3.19 5.73 -6.05
CA GLY A 230 4.56 5.21 -5.87
C GLY A 230 5.55 6.30 -5.47
N ARG A 231 5.51 7.47 -6.09
CA ARG A 231 6.37 8.62 -5.75
C ARG A 231 6.13 9.13 -4.34
N ALA A 232 4.88 9.18 -3.91
CA ALA A 232 4.53 9.53 -2.53
C ALA A 232 5.05 8.48 -1.53
N ALA A 233 4.95 7.19 -1.87
CA ALA A 233 5.47 6.11 -1.04
C ALA A 233 7.01 6.17 -0.91
N VAL A 234 7.71 6.40 -2.01
CA VAL A 234 9.18 6.60 -2.02
C VAL A 234 9.56 7.79 -1.14
N PHE A 235 8.87 8.93 -1.27
CA PHE A 235 9.12 10.10 -0.42
C PHE A 235 8.94 9.79 1.06
N LEU A 236 7.78 9.23 1.45
CA LEU A 236 7.47 8.95 2.86
C LEU A 236 8.40 7.88 3.47
N ALA A 237 8.92 6.96 2.66
CA ALA A 237 9.84 5.92 3.10
C ALA A 237 11.30 6.43 3.23
N SER A 238 11.70 7.45 2.46
CA SER A 238 13.07 7.95 2.40
C SER A 238 13.45 8.83 3.60
N ASP A 239 14.73 9.19 3.70
CA ASP A 239 15.28 10.12 4.68
C ASP A 239 14.76 11.56 4.53
N ARG A 240 14.24 11.90 3.33
CA ARG A 240 13.59 13.19 3.09
C ARG A 240 12.34 13.39 3.95
N ALA A 241 11.76 12.29 4.45
CA ALA A 241 10.63 12.28 5.37
C ALA A 241 11.03 11.84 6.79
N ASN A 242 12.31 11.98 7.18
CA ASN A 242 12.84 11.46 8.44
C ASN A 242 12.19 12.06 9.69
N TYR A 243 11.57 13.24 9.59
CA TYR A 243 10.81 13.89 10.66
C TYR A 243 9.29 13.87 10.45
N ILE A 244 8.80 12.98 9.56
CA ILE A 244 7.37 12.81 9.24
C ILE A 244 6.94 11.43 9.72
N THR A 245 6.03 11.38 10.69
CA THR A 245 5.41 10.15 11.19
C THR A 245 4.00 10.40 11.67
N GLY A 246 3.11 9.40 11.60
CA GLY A 246 1.71 9.50 11.97
C GLY A 246 0.85 10.33 11.01
N GLN A 247 1.35 10.66 9.82
CA GLN A 247 0.70 11.58 8.89
C GLN A 247 -0.06 10.85 7.79
N GLN A 248 -1.08 11.54 7.27
CA GLN A 248 -1.89 11.15 6.13
C GLN A 248 -1.60 12.11 4.98
N LEU A 249 -0.89 11.64 3.95
CA LEU A 249 -0.61 12.41 2.74
C LEU A 249 -1.71 12.19 1.71
N ASN A 250 -2.51 13.22 1.43
CA ASN A 250 -3.57 13.13 0.44
C ASN A 250 -3.00 13.19 -0.99
N VAL A 251 -3.14 12.10 -1.76
CA VAL A 251 -2.73 11.97 -3.16
C VAL A 251 -3.97 11.59 -3.99
N SER A 252 -4.85 12.56 -4.17
CA SER A 252 -6.19 12.36 -4.74
C SER A 252 -6.57 13.36 -5.83
N GLY A 253 -5.62 14.18 -6.30
CA GLY A 253 -5.94 15.23 -7.29
C GLY A 253 -6.84 16.34 -6.74
N GLY A 254 -6.90 16.49 -5.41
CA GLY A 254 -7.74 17.49 -4.74
C GLY A 254 -9.16 17.00 -4.42
N TYR A 255 -9.41 15.68 -4.44
CA TYR A 255 -10.68 15.12 -3.95
C TYR A 255 -10.87 15.44 -2.47
N GLY A 256 -12.04 15.98 -2.13
CA GLY A 256 -12.38 16.35 -0.74
C GLY A 256 -12.03 17.80 -0.34
N LEU A 257 -11.55 18.62 -1.29
CA LEU A 257 -11.40 20.06 -1.10
C LEU A 257 -12.74 20.79 -1.24
#